data_eeb12571a83726546481e1b8162ced6c
#
_entry.id   eeb12571a83726546481e1b8162ced6c
#
_cell.length_a   1.000
_cell.length_b   1.000
_cell.length_c   1.000
_cell.angle_alpha   90.00
_cell.angle_beta   90.00
_cell.angle_gamma   90.00
#
_symmetry.space_group_name_H-M   'P 1'
#
loop_
_entity.id
_entity.type
_entity.pdbx_description
1 polymer ?
#
loop_
_entity_poly.entity_id
_entity_poly.type
_entity_poly.pdbx_seq_one_letter_code
_entity_poly.pdbx_strand_id
1 'polypeptide(L)'
;MTTRRSTTPHDVAFHAASALLLFVLLALGVAACNNGRPEPGKEEAAGVRHPGADSARHADSAARVPEHKLSVPEAKFPEIKYTRLALSSRTLLDSVRRRFGKTKDGNQAFRAITTLNRKEFGFIRMGDTIVVPDTVIGDMRAYSVFPERYPAADTLPKLILISNQYQCYACYEYGHLVRFAACNTGTERKATFPGRYALNWKERLRTSSLNENWKLPFTFNFHLYAGNAFHQFVMPGRPVSHSCVRQFMPDAEWLFSWGEGAKRDANGRMMPLTGTPVIIIDVFDFNRPRGGPWLELTSNRENVLKLPEHPMGVEEAWIPLSQVPADARGGIPNRQRYLVAEDTLRARGQIRPNVHLSASIDYNKLHKAKEAAKARAAASRAKAQGVTEQHVVVPVEKSGNN
;
A
#
# COMPACT_ATOMS: atom_id res chain seq x y z
N MET A 1 -62.13 9.56 22.32
CA MET A 1 -62.70 8.35 21.65
C MET A 1 -61.51 7.61 21.04
N THR A 2 -61.00 6.67 21.83
CA THR A 2 -61.06 5.20 21.63
C THR A 2 -60.52 4.76 20.28
N THR A 3 -59.52 3.92 20.16
CA THR A 3 -59.22 2.67 20.88
C THR A 3 -57.77 2.21 20.60
N ARG A 4 -57.13 1.70 21.66
CA ARG A 4 -55.95 0.83 21.65
C ARG A 4 -56.24 -0.48 20.94
N ARG A 5 -55.20 -1.06 20.29
CA ARG A 5 -55.00 -2.54 20.36
C ARG A 5 -53.49 -2.85 20.38
N SER A 6 -53.15 -3.52 21.46
CA SER A 6 -51.92 -4.23 21.73
C SER A 6 -51.99 -5.60 21.08
N THR A 7 -50.85 -6.13 20.60
CA THR A 7 -50.57 -7.57 20.56
C THR A 7 -49.12 -7.85 20.86
N THR A 8 -48.90 -8.73 21.79
CA THR A 8 -47.72 -9.24 22.46
C THR A 8 -47.00 -10.31 21.56
N PRO A 9 -45.82 -10.77 22.02
CA PRO A 9 -44.83 -11.46 21.19
C PRO A 9 -45.00 -12.97 21.18
N HIS A 10 -44.49 -13.61 20.13
CA HIS A 10 -44.35 -15.08 20.12
C HIS A 10 -42.86 -15.44 20.18
N ASP A 11 -42.52 -16.09 21.28
CA ASP A 11 -41.36 -16.92 21.47
C ASP A 11 -41.35 -18.09 20.51
N VAL A 12 -40.25 -18.33 19.83
CA VAL A 12 -39.93 -19.63 19.25
C VAL A 12 -38.51 -19.98 19.63
N ALA A 13 -38.44 -20.86 20.60
CA ALA A 13 -37.26 -21.62 20.95
C ALA A 13 -36.96 -22.65 19.83
N PHE A 14 -35.73 -22.75 19.37
CA PHE A 14 -35.28 -23.88 18.59
C PHE A 14 -34.04 -24.51 19.17
N HIS A 15 -34.11 -25.79 19.30
CA HIS A 15 -33.29 -26.76 19.99
C HIS A 15 -31.86 -26.86 19.44
N ALA A 16 -30.95 -27.09 20.36
CA ALA A 16 -29.63 -27.64 20.12
C ALA A 16 -29.74 -29.09 19.62
N ALA A 17 -29.02 -29.40 18.57
CA ALA A 17 -28.72 -30.77 18.19
C ALA A 17 -27.24 -30.94 17.99
N SER A 18 -26.61 -31.58 18.96
CA SER A 18 -25.25 -32.11 18.91
C SER A 18 -25.18 -33.23 17.87
N ALA A 19 -24.20 -33.18 16.98
CA ALA A 19 -23.79 -34.34 16.19
C ALA A 19 -22.27 -34.53 16.36
N LEU A 20 -22.01 -35.53 17.17
CA LEU A 20 -20.71 -36.18 17.35
C LEU A 20 -20.45 -37.05 16.10
N LEU A 21 -19.33 -36.90 15.43
CA LEU A 21 -18.91 -37.84 14.39
C LEU A 21 -17.48 -38.31 14.62
N LEU A 22 -17.43 -39.59 14.82
CA LEU A 22 -16.38 -40.56 15.05
C LEU A 22 -15.17 -40.42 14.10
N PHE A 23 -13.99 -40.53 14.70
CA PHE A 23 -12.74 -40.90 14.03
C PHE A 23 -12.79 -42.40 13.65
N VAL A 24 -12.49 -42.68 12.37
CA VAL A 24 -12.11 -44.04 11.95
C VAL A 24 -10.69 -43.95 11.38
N LEU A 25 -9.79 -44.57 12.15
CA LEU A 25 -8.45 -44.98 11.73
C LEU A 25 -8.59 -46.15 10.74
N LEU A 26 -7.93 -46.07 9.59
CA LEU A 26 -7.61 -47.24 8.78
C LEU A 26 -6.10 -47.27 8.53
N ALA A 27 -5.43 -48.19 9.23
CA ALA A 27 -4.08 -48.61 8.94
C ALA A 27 -4.12 -49.91 8.12
N LEU A 28 -3.38 -49.94 7.01
CA LEU A 28 -2.93 -51.13 6.26
C LEU A 28 -1.71 -50.61 5.48
N GLY A 29 -0.51 -51.11 5.64
CA GLY A 29 -0.04 -52.47 5.85
C GLY A 29 0.72 -52.91 4.61
N VAL A 30 2.05 -53.00 4.75
CA VAL A 30 3.00 -54.02 4.24
C VAL A 30 3.34 -54.03 2.73
N ALA A 31 4.62 -53.86 2.40
CA ALA A 31 5.45 -54.97 1.98
C ALA A 31 6.94 -54.59 1.86
N ALA A 32 7.75 -55.34 2.51
CA ALA A 32 9.20 -55.37 2.49
C ALA A 32 9.72 -56.06 1.20
N CYS A 33 10.90 -55.63 0.73
CA CYS A 33 11.84 -56.54 0.07
C CYS A 33 13.25 -56.24 0.56
N ASN A 34 13.81 -57.28 1.08
CA ASN A 34 15.09 -57.50 1.71
C ASN A 34 16.17 -57.81 0.64
N ASN A 35 17.40 -57.39 0.91
CA ASN A 35 18.69 -58.04 0.59
C ASN A 35 19.80 -57.01 0.69
N GLY A 36 20.86 -57.14 1.41
CA GLY A 36 21.66 -58.19 1.93
C GLY A 36 22.76 -57.58 2.77
N ARG A 37 23.00 -58.20 3.91
CA ARG A 37 24.20 -58.00 4.76
C ARG A 37 25.41 -58.74 4.18
N PRO A 38 26.64 -58.32 4.53
CA PRO A 38 27.39 -59.08 5.52
C PRO A 38 28.11 -58.23 6.58
N GLU A 39 28.11 -58.73 7.80
CA GLU A 39 29.06 -58.51 8.89
C GLU A 39 29.99 -59.77 8.99
N PRO A 40 30.97 -59.83 9.95
CA PRO A 40 31.84 -58.84 10.58
C PRO A 40 33.33 -59.23 10.56
N GLY A 41 34.23 -58.31 10.82
CA GLY A 41 35.64 -58.60 11.14
C GLY A 41 36.03 -57.93 12.45
N LYS A 42 36.42 -58.75 13.42
CA LYS A 42 37.04 -58.35 14.68
C LYS A 42 38.53 -58.10 14.47
N GLU A 43 39.06 -57.16 15.21
CA GLU A 43 40.41 -57.12 15.83
C GLU A 43 40.58 -55.74 16.47
N GLU A 44 40.80 -55.70 17.63
CA GLU A 44 41.76 -55.86 18.73
C GLU A 44 42.10 -54.53 19.38
N ALA A 45 42.04 -54.55 20.69
CA ALA A 45 42.25 -53.45 21.61
C ALA A 45 43.73 -53.07 21.74
N ALA A 46 44.02 -51.77 21.81
CA ALA A 46 45.22 -51.31 22.51
C ALA A 46 45.02 -49.85 23.04
N GLY A 47 45.13 -49.74 24.36
CA GLY A 47 45.88 -48.67 24.99
C GLY A 47 45.14 -47.37 25.38
N VAL A 48 44.56 -47.41 26.55
CA VAL A 48 44.21 -46.28 27.44
C VAL A 48 45.36 -45.26 27.57
N ARG A 49 45.06 -43.95 27.36
CA ARG A 49 45.58 -42.82 28.12
C ARG A 49 44.60 -41.66 28.11
N HIS A 50 43.97 -41.39 29.26
CA HIS A 50 43.42 -40.08 29.56
C HIS A 50 44.56 -39.10 29.89
N PRO A 51 44.43 -37.83 29.42
CA PRO A 51 44.64 -36.71 30.32
C PRO A 51 43.44 -35.76 30.32
N GLY A 52 43.20 -35.33 31.51
CA GLY A 52 42.26 -34.43 32.06
C GLY A 52 41.91 -33.14 31.31
N ALA A 53 40.74 -32.74 31.70
CA ALA A 53 40.26 -31.36 31.91
C ALA A 53 40.79 -30.24 30.99
N ASP A 54 40.00 -29.95 29.91
CA ASP A 54 39.87 -28.59 29.45
C ASP A 54 38.44 -28.40 28.89
N SER A 55 37.48 -28.49 29.79
CA SER A 55 36.09 -28.08 29.55
C SER A 55 35.92 -26.64 30.04
N ALA A 56 36.37 -25.69 29.26
CA ALA A 56 35.96 -24.28 29.38
C ALA A 56 36.54 -23.43 28.24
N ARG A 57 35.99 -23.50 27.02
CA ARG A 57 36.07 -22.46 25.99
C ARG A 57 35.20 -22.78 24.76
N HIS A 58 33.93 -23.05 24.97
CA HIS A 58 32.91 -22.94 23.93
C HIS A 58 31.78 -22.08 24.48
N ALA A 59 32.13 -20.81 24.74
CA ALA A 59 31.15 -19.74 24.91
C ALA A 59 31.54 -18.62 23.95
N ASP A 60 30.55 -18.13 23.23
CA ASP A 60 30.58 -16.90 22.41
C ASP A 60 31.43 -16.88 21.14
N SER A 61 31.04 -17.68 20.16
CA SER A 61 31.09 -17.18 18.78
C SER A 61 29.66 -16.93 18.29
N ALA A 62 28.92 -16.08 18.98
CA ALA A 62 27.82 -15.37 18.34
C ALA A 62 28.45 -14.59 17.18
N ALA A 63 28.25 -15.04 15.95
CA ALA A 63 28.74 -14.37 14.76
C ALA A 63 28.27 -12.90 14.86
N ARG A 64 29.22 -11.97 15.07
CA ARG A 64 28.94 -10.54 15.05
C ARG A 64 28.30 -10.24 13.72
N VAL A 65 27.00 -9.93 13.74
CA VAL A 65 26.29 -9.39 12.58
C VAL A 65 27.12 -8.18 12.11
N PRO A 66 27.53 -8.11 10.84
CA PRO A 66 28.33 -6.98 10.37
C PRO A 66 27.57 -5.69 10.67
N GLU A 67 28.26 -4.73 11.28
CA GLU A 67 27.70 -3.42 11.54
C GLU A 67 27.49 -2.70 10.19
N HIS A 68 26.24 -2.66 9.74
CA HIS A 68 25.86 -2.00 8.48
C HIS A 68 25.71 -0.50 8.70
N LYS A 69 26.34 0.29 7.84
CA LYS A 69 26.16 1.74 7.85
C LYS A 69 24.76 2.08 7.33
N LEU A 70 23.89 2.58 8.19
CA LEU A 70 22.55 3.04 7.84
C LEU A 70 22.59 4.39 7.12
N SER A 71 21.61 4.63 6.25
CA SER A 71 21.45 5.92 5.55
C SER A 71 21.04 7.06 6.49
N VAL A 72 20.42 6.72 7.63
CA VAL A 72 20.12 7.64 8.72
C VAL A 72 20.50 6.99 10.05
N PRO A 73 20.96 7.75 11.03
CA PRO A 73 21.33 7.20 12.35
C PRO A 73 20.08 6.63 13.04
N GLU A 74 20.30 5.63 13.88
CA GLU A 74 19.29 5.17 14.83
C GLU A 74 18.85 6.33 15.72
N ALA A 75 17.58 6.37 16.06
CA ALA A 75 17.03 7.37 16.96
C ALA A 75 16.08 6.71 17.96
N LYS A 76 16.18 7.16 19.20
CA LYS A 76 15.18 6.86 20.24
C LYS A 76 14.36 8.12 20.46
N PHE A 77 13.05 7.96 20.40
CA PHE A 77 12.14 9.08 20.55
C PHE A 77 11.48 9.04 21.95
N PRO A 78 11.18 10.18 22.55
CA PRO A 78 10.38 10.23 23.76
C PRO A 78 8.94 9.75 23.46
N GLU A 79 8.19 9.46 24.51
CA GLU A 79 6.75 9.26 24.37
C GLU A 79 6.10 10.57 23.93
N ILE A 80 5.23 10.51 22.92
CA ILE A 80 4.41 11.60 22.43
C ILE A 80 2.96 11.19 22.65
N LYS A 81 2.23 11.95 23.45
CA LYS A 81 0.81 11.71 23.67
C LYS A 81 -0.02 12.38 22.58
N TYR A 82 -1.08 11.72 22.20
CA TYR A 82 -1.98 12.17 21.15
C TYR A 82 -3.35 12.54 21.74
N THR A 83 -3.87 13.69 21.33
CA THR A 83 -5.23 14.12 21.66
C THR A 83 -6.09 14.06 20.41
N ARG A 84 -7.21 13.34 20.50
CA ARG A 84 -8.24 13.34 19.47
C ARG A 84 -9.08 14.60 19.60
N LEU A 85 -9.12 15.40 18.53
CA LEU A 85 -9.77 16.72 18.52
C LEU A 85 -10.83 16.79 17.42
N ALA A 86 -12.10 16.95 17.81
CA ALA A 86 -13.19 17.24 16.88
C ALA A 86 -13.23 18.74 16.58
N LEU A 87 -13.08 19.11 15.31
CA LEU A 87 -13.07 20.51 14.85
C LEU A 87 -14.49 21.05 14.69
N SER A 88 -15.18 21.24 15.82
CA SER A 88 -16.58 21.63 15.86
C SER A 88 -16.85 23.12 15.67
N SER A 89 -15.81 23.98 15.78
CA SER A 89 -15.94 25.41 15.63
C SER A 89 -14.84 26.04 14.78
N ARG A 90 -15.11 27.20 14.21
CA ARG A 90 -14.14 28.00 13.46
C ARG A 90 -12.95 28.41 14.34
N THR A 91 -13.21 28.84 15.57
CA THR A 91 -12.17 29.21 16.52
C THR A 91 -11.19 28.09 16.79
N LEU A 92 -11.68 26.85 16.92
CA LEU A 92 -10.85 25.68 17.14
C LEU A 92 -10.01 25.35 15.91
N LEU A 93 -10.61 25.39 14.73
CA LEU A 93 -9.89 25.21 13.46
C LEU A 93 -8.78 26.26 13.28
N ASP A 94 -9.07 27.53 13.58
CA ASP A 94 -8.09 28.61 13.47
C ASP A 94 -6.97 28.49 14.53
N SER A 95 -7.26 27.95 15.71
CA SER A 95 -6.25 27.59 16.72
C SER A 95 -5.29 26.52 16.20
N VAL A 96 -5.83 25.45 15.58
CA VAL A 96 -5.02 24.42 14.94
C VAL A 96 -4.16 25.01 13.81
N ARG A 97 -4.73 25.89 13.02
CA ARG A 97 -4.02 26.58 11.93
C ARG A 97 -2.87 27.45 12.43
N ARG A 98 -3.07 28.18 13.53
CA ARG A 98 -2.00 28.99 14.15
C ARG A 98 -0.88 28.11 14.71
N ARG A 99 -1.23 27.01 15.42
CA ARG A 99 -0.23 26.15 16.07
C ARG A 99 0.57 25.30 15.07
N PHE A 100 -0.08 24.76 14.05
CA PHE A 100 0.48 23.76 13.14
C PHE A 100 0.60 24.24 11.70
N GLY A 101 0.21 25.46 11.40
CA GLY A 101 0.33 26.03 10.06
C GLY A 101 1.76 26.16 9.61
N LYS A 102 1.95 26.33 8.31
CA LYS A 102 3.25 26.53 7.70
C LYS A 102 3.82 27.89 8.13
N THR A 103 5.01 27.93 8.74
CA THR A 103 5.69 29.15 9.16
C THR A 103 6.93 29.40 8.29
N LYS A 104 7.48 30.64 8.34
CA LYS A 104 8.73 30.98 7.65
C LYS A 104 9.93 30.23 8.21
N ASP A 105 9.94 29.95 9.53
CA ASP A 105 11.11 29.48 10.28
C ASP A 105 11.16 27.96 10.47
N GLY A 106 10.19 27.23 9.96
CA GLY A 106 10.20 25.77 10.02
C GLY A 106 8.85 25.11 9.81
N ASN A 107 8.90 23.89 9.32
CA ASN A 107 7.72 23.12 8.95
C ASN A 107 7.51 21.88 9.82
N GLN A 108 8.19 21.76 10.98
CA GLN A 108 8.14 20.54 11.79
C GLN A 108 6.72 20.27 12.32
N ALA A 109 6.08 21.27 12.91
CA ALA A 109 4.71 21.16 13.42
C ALA A 109 3.71 20.88 12.28
N PHE A 110 3.89 21.55 11.14
CA PHE A 110 3.10 21.31 9.94
C PHE A 110 3.26 19.88 9.43
N ARG A 111 4.50 19.36 9.39
CA ARG A 111 4.75 17.97 8.97
C ARG A 111 4.21 16.96 9.97
N ALA A 112 4.38 17.20 11.26
CA ALA A 112 3.86 16.32 12.31
C ALA A 112 2.33 16.16 12.21
N ILE A 113 1.57 17.27 12.15
CA ILE A 113 0.11 17.22 12.07
C ILE A 113 -0.39 16.56 10.77
N THR A 114 0.26 16.85 9.62
CA THR A 114 -0.14 16.27 8.34
C THR A 114 0.20 14.78 8.27
N THR A 115 1.36 14.37 8.81
CA THR A 115 1.76 12.97 8.90
C THR A 115 0.84 12.17 9.82
N LEU A 116 0.56 12.67 11.03
CA LEU A 116 -0.35 12.01 11.98
C LEU A 116 -1.75 11.80 11.39
N ASN A 117 -2.26 12.78 10.66
CA ASN A 117 -3.60 12.73 10.09
C ASN A 117 -3.67 12.18 8.66
N ARG A 118 -2.55 11.74 8.07
CA ARG A 118 -2.47 11.20 6.69
C ARG A 118 -3.02 12.16 5.64
N LYS A 119 -3.04 13.47 5.93
CA LYS A 119 -3.85 14.46 5.23
C LYS A 119 -3.07 15.75 5.03
N GLU A 120 -3.11 16.32 3.82
CA GLU A 120 -2.63 17.68 3.60
C GLU A 120 -3.40 18.69 4.45
N PHE A 121 -2.69 19.70 4.90
CA PHE A 121 -3.24 20.71 5.83
C PHE A 121 -4.49 21.42 5.26
N GLY A 122 -4.53 21.67 3.97
CA GLY A 122 -5.67 22.27 3.28
C GLY A 122 -6.97 21.45 3.32
N PHE A 123 -6.86 20.15 3.62
CA PHE A 123 -8.01 19.26 3.80
C PHE A 123 -8.47 19.16 5.26
N ILE A 124 -7.78 19.81 6.21
CA ILE A 124 -8.24 19.92 7.61
C ILE A 124 -9.33 21.00 7.67
N ARG A 125 -10.56 20.58 7.92
CA ARG A 125 -11.75 21.43 7.84
C ARG A 125 -12.64 21.30 9.06
N MET A 126 -13.58 22.23 9.22
CA MET A 126 -14.66 22.08 10.20
C MET A 126 -15.42 20.77 9.98
N GLY A 127 -15.78 20.12 11.06
CA GLY A 127 -16.44 18.81 11.07
C GLY A 127 -15.48 17.62 10.98
N ASP A 128 -14.17 17.84 10.78
CA ASP A 128 -13.16 16.78 10.86
C ASP A 128 -12.86 16.43 12.33
N THR A 129 -12.46 15.19 12.54
CA THR A 129 -11.72 14.76 13.72
C THR A 129 -10.27 14.58 13.32
N ILE A 130 -9.36 15.13 14.11
CA ILE A 130 -7.91 15.02 13.89
C ILE A 130 -7.20 14.55 15.16
N VAL A 131 -5.99 14.05 15.00
CA VAL A 131 -5.07 13.71 16.08
C VAL A 131 -4.02 14.80 16.19
N VAL A 132 -3.79 15.29 17.39
CA VAL A 132 -2.88 16.38 17.70
C VAL A 132 -1.82 15.89 18.71
N PRO A 133 -0.53 16.03 18.44
CA PRO A 133 0.52 15.65 19.37
C PRO A 133 0.69 16.74 20.45
N ASP A 134 1.00 16.32 21.69
CA ASP A 134 1.39 17.23 22.76
C ASP A 134 2.76 17.88 22.50
N THR A 135 3.69 17.09 21.96
CA THR A 135 5.06 17.45 21.62
C THR A 135 5.32 17.28 20.14
N VAL A 136 6.02 18.25 19.52
CA VAL A 136 6.39 18.22 18.10
C VAL A 136 7.84 17.79 17.96
N ILE A 137 8.07 16.70 17.22
CA ILE A 137 9.38 16.18 16.84
C ILE A 137 9.54 16.29 15.33
N GLY A 138 10.69 16.80 14.88
CA GLY A 138 10.97 17.03 13.44
C GLY A 138 11.21 15.75 12.64
N ASP A 139 11.62 14.67 13.29
CA ASP A 139 11.78 13.36 12.67
C ASP A 139 10.47 12.61 12.66
N MET A 140 9.96 12.34 11.47
CA MET A 140 8.66 11.68 11.33
C MET A 140 8.63 10.23 11.80
N ARG A 141 9.79 9.58 12.01
CA ARG A 141 9.89 8.25 12.61
C ARG A 141 9.32 8.23 14.03
N ALA A 142 9.37 9.36 14.74
CA ALA A 142 8.76 9.52 16.06
C ALA A 142 7.25 9.25 16.10
N TYR A 143 6.55 9.33 14.96
CA TYR A 143 5.09 9.12 14.84
C TYR A 143 4.75 7.77 14.19
N SER A 144 5.72 6.86 14.12
CA SER A 144 5.56 5.57 13.45
C SER A 144 4.67 4.64 14.25
N VAL A 145 3.77 3.96 13.55
CA VAL A 145 3.00 2.81 14.05
C VAL A 145 3.72 1.47 13.76
N PHE A 146 4.82 1.54 13.02
CA PHE A 146 5.73 0.42 12.81
C PHE A 146 6.83 0.46 13.88
N PRO A 147 7.36 -0.69 14.30
CA PRO A 147 8.43 -0.74 15.29
C PRO A 147 9.72 -0.09 14.79
N GLU A 148 10.50 0.49 15.70
CA GLU A 148 11.83 1.04 15.39
C GLU A 148 12.80 -0.04 14.90
N ARG A 149 12.60 -1.28 15.35
CA ARG A 149 13.39 -2.47 15.02
C ARG A 149 12.50 -3.60 14.53
N TYR A 150 12.83 -4.17 13.38
CA TYR A 150 12.13 -5.32 12.79
C TYR A 150 13.15 -6.44 12.48
N PRO A 151 13.44 -7.33 13.46
CA PRO A 151 14.48 -8.35 13.35
C PRO A 151 14.33 -9.29 12.15
N ALA A 152 13.10 -9.61 11.74
CA ALA A 152 12.85 -10.45 10.58
C ALA A 152 13.40 -9.86 9.25
N ALA A 153 13.80 -8.60 9.24
CA ALA A 153 14.39 -7.91 8.09
C ALA A 153 15.90 -7.62 8.25
N ASP A 154 16.58 -8.17 9.26
CA ASP A 154 18.00 -7.89 9.55
C ASP A 154 18.95 -8.22 8.40
N THR A 155 18.61 -9.20 7.59
CA THR A 155 19.39 -9.60 6.42
C THR A 155 19.04 -8.84 5.15
N LEU A 156 18.01 -7.99 5.19
CA LEU A 156 17.54 -7.25 4.03
C LEU A 156 18.17 -5.85 3.99
N PRO A 157 18.96 -5.53 2.95
CA PRO A 157 19.52 -4.18 2.82
C PRO A 157 18.48 -3.09 2.84
N LYS A 158 17.32 -3.33 2.19
CA LYS A 158 16.20 -2.40 2.13
C LYS A 158 14.88 -3.15 2.08
N LEU A 159 13.87 -2.61 2.76
CA LEU A 159 12.50 -3.13 2.76
C LEU A 159 11.52 -1.98 2.94
N ILE A 160 10.40 -2.02 2.22
CA ILE A 160 9.26 -1.11 2.40
C ILE A 160 8.06 -1.93 2.90
N LEU A 161 7.46 -1.50 4.00
CA LEU A 161 6.20 -2.03 4.49
C LEU A 161 5.11 -0.97 4.37
N ILE A 162 3.96 -1.31 3.79
CA ILE A 162 2.80 -0.42 3.64
C ILE A 162 1.63 -1.00 4.43
N SER A 163 1.00 -0.18 5.27
CA SER A 163 -0.32 -0.47 5.84
C SER A 163 -1.39 0.35 5.13
N ASN A 164 -2.29 -0.34 4.43
CA ASN A 164 -3.51 0.27 3.91
C ASN A 164 -4.43 0.70 5.05
N GLN A 165 -4.50 -0.11 6.12
CA GLN A 165 -5.34 0.16 7.29
C GLN A 165 -4.95 1.47 7.96
N TYR A 166 -3.65 1.72 8.16
CA TYR A 166 -3.14 2.93 8.79
C TYR A 166 -2.71 4.02 7.80
N GLN A 167 -2.87 3.80 6.48
CA GLN A 167 -2.53 4.76 5.42
C GLN A 167 -1.13 5.37 5.62
N CYS A 168 -0.14 4.50 5.81
CA CYS A 168 1.26 4.88 6.01
C CYS A 168 2.20 3.77 5.53
N TYR A 169 3.46 4.11 5.42
CA TYR A 169 4.51 3.15 5.13
C TYR A 169 5.77 3.41 5.95
N ALA A 170 6.56 2.36 6.12
CA ALA A 170 7.88 2.39 6.74
C ALA A 170 8.93 1.85 5.78
N CYS A 171 10.12 2.46 5.80
CA CYS A 171 11.30 1.94 5.13
C CYS A 171 12.30 1.46 6.17
N TYR A 172 12.85 0.29 5.91
CA TYR A 172 13.86 -0.34 6.76
C TYR A 172 15.15 -0.58 6.01
N GLU A 173 16.26 -0.44 6.71
CA GLU A 173 17.59 -0.89 6.31
C GLU A 173 18.07 -1.88 7.37
N TYR A 174 18.36 -3.12 6.97
CA TYR A 174 18.82 -4.17 7.90
C TYR A 174 17.98 -4.22 9.18
N GLY A 175 16.66 -4.17 9.03
CA GLY A 175 15.70 -4.21 10.12
C GLY A 175 15.58 -2.92 10.95
N HIS A 176 16.33 -1.86 10.67
CA HIS A 176 16.22 -0.57 11.34
C HIS A 176 15.28 0.38 10.59
N LEU A 177 14.36 1.01 11.29
CA LEU A 177 13.45 2.00 10.71
C LEU A 177 14.21 3.26 10.29
N VAL A 178 14.33 3.51 8.98
CA VAL A 178 15.00 4.68 8.42
C VAL A 178 14.04 5.76 7.92
N ARG A 179 12.79 5.41 7.65
CA ARG A 179 11.76 6.37 7.26
C ARG A 179 10.38 5.90 7.69
N PHE A 180 9.56 6.83 8.17
CA PHE A 180 8.13 6.68 8.31
C PHE A 180 7.41 7.79 7.56
N ALA A 181 6.38 7.45 6.81
CA ALA A 181 5.63 8.42 6.04
C ALA A 181 4.14 8.08 5.96
N ALA A 182 3.32 9.12 5.91
CA ALA A 182 1.91 9.01 5.57
C ALA A 182 1.72 8.72 4.07
N CYS A 183 0.68 7.99 3.74
CA CYS A 183 0.27 7.79 2.35
C CYS A 183 -1.25 7.78 2.21
N ASN A 184 -1.74 7.84 0.96
CA ASN A 184 -3.12 7.52 0.62
C ASN A 184 -3.13 6.52 -0.54
N THR A 185 -3.66 5.33 -0.26
CA THR A 185 -3.67 4.19 -1.17
C THR A 185 -4.93 4.15 -2.04
N GLY A 186 -5.17 3.05 -2.75
CA GLY A 186 -6.29 2.87 -3.67
C GLY A 186 -7.66 2.87 -3.00
N THR A 187 -8.66 3.39 -3.71
CA THR A 187 -10.06 3.23 -3.32
C THR A 187 -10.45 1.76 -3.31
N GLU A 188 -11.56 1.41 -2.66
CA GLU A 188 -12.04 0.04 -2.58
C GLU A 188 -12.20 -0.64 -3.96
N ARG A 189 -12.74 0.11 -4.93
CA ARG A 189 -12.92 -0.39 -6.30
C ARG A 189 -11.65 -0.38 -7.16
N LYS A 190 -10.58 0.18 -6.63
CA LYS A 190 -9.24 0.34 -7.23
C LYS A 190 -8.17 0.11 -6.16
N ALA A 191 -8.27 -1.02 -5.47
CA ALA A 191 -7.47 -1.27 -4.28
C ALA A 191 -5.97 -1.43 -4.59
N THR A 192 -5.16 -1.06 -3.61
CA THR A 192 -3.75 -1.43 -3.54
C THR A 192 -3.70 -2.75 -2.78
N PHE A 193 -3.72 -3.87 -3.51
CA PHE A 193 -3.90 -5.19 -2.91
C PHE A 193 -2.72 -5.61 -2.04
N PRO A 194 -2.96 -6.38 -0.95
CA PRO A 194 -1.90 -6.94 -0.11
C PRO A 194 -1.02 -7.93 -0.86
N GLY A 195 0.20 -8.10 -0.36
CA GLY A 195 1.17 -9.03 -0.90
C GLY A 195 2.54 -8.40 -1.14
N ARG A 196 3.44 -9.17 -1.71
CA ARG A 196 4.81 -8.75 -2.00
C ARG A 196 4.93 -8.23 -3.43
N TYR A 197 5.62 -7.11 -3.55
CA TYR A 197 6.01 -6.40 -4.75
C TYR A 197 7.50 -6.05 -4.68
N ALA A 198 8.01 -5.35 -5.68
CA ALA A 198 9.30 -4.68 -5.62
C ALA A 198 9.31 -3.42 -6.47
N LEU A 199 10.18 -2.47 -6.14
CA LEU A 199 10.41 -1.29 -6.96
C LEU A 199 11.00 -1.68 -8.32
N ASN A 200 10.48 -1.07 -9.38
CA ASN A 200 10.88 -1.39 -10.75
C ASN A 200 11.62 -0.23 -11.42
N TRP A 201 10.91 0.65 -12.11
CA TRP A 201 11.44 1.83 -12.78
C TRP A 201 10.99 3.11 -12.07
N LYS A 202 11.74 4.19 -12.25
CA LYS A 202 11.42 5.50 -11.69
C LYS A 202 11.54 6.62 -12.69
N GLU A 203 10.72 7.65 -12.52
CA GLU A 203 10.68 8.85 -13.37
C GLU A 203 10.42 10.08 -12.50
N ARG A 204 11.25 11.12 -12.64
CA ARG A 204 11.21 12.31 -11.77
C ARG A 204 9.88 13.08 -11.90
N LEU A 205 9.34 13.17 -13.10
CA LEU A 205 8.05 13.82 -13.39
C LEU A 205 7.33 13.05 -14.49
N ARG A 206 6.43 12.17 -14.09
CA ARG A 206 5.62 11.39 -15.03
C ARG A 206 4.31 12.09 -15.34
N THR A 207 3.90 12.05 -16.60
CA THR A 207 2.51 12.29 -16.97
C THR A 207 1.76 10.96 -16.95
N SER A 208 0.63 10.89 -16.26
CA SER A 208 -0.18 9.67 -16.19
C SER A 208 -0.61 9.21 -17.58
N SER A 209 -0.48 7.92 -17.88
CA SER A 209 -1.02 7.33 -19.11
C SER A 209 -2.56 7.34 -19.14
N LEU A 210 -3.20 7.47 -17.99
CA LEU A 210 -4.65 7.48 -17.87
C LEU A 210 -5.26 8.87 -18.02
N ASN A 211 -4.50 9.93 -17.67
CA ASN A 211 -4.95 11.32 -17.74
C ASN A 211 -3.75 12.25 -17.89
N GLU A 212 -3.66 12.95 -19.03
CA GLU A 212 -2.54 13.85 -19.37
C GLU A 212 -2.41 15.07 -18.44
N ASN A 213 -3.48 15.43 -17.73
CA ASN A 213 -3.46 16.50 -16.73
C ASN A 213 -2.88 16.07 -15.38
N TRP A 214 -2.69 14.78 -15.15
CA TRP A 214 -2.12 14.27 -13.90
C TRP A 214 -0.61 14.19 -14.01
N LYS A 215 0.06 15.14 -13.39
CA LYS A 215 1.51 15.14 -13.21
C LYS A 215 1.83 14.44 -11.90
N LEU A 216 2.72 13.46 -11.95
CA LEU A 216 3.06 12.54 -10.88
C LEU A 216 4.56 12.70 -10.55
N PRO A 217 4.94 13.68 -9.71
CA PRO A 217 6.32 13.88 -9.32
C PRO A 217 6.87 12.68 -8.56
N PHE A 218 8.14 12.36 -8.78
CA PHE A 218 8.87 11.29 -8.13
C PHE A 218 8.16 9.94 -8.20
N THR A 219 7.69 9.59 -9.40
CA THR A 219 7.05 8.29 -9.65
C THR A 219 8.07 7.16 -9.51
N PHE A 220 7.74 6.17 -8.68
CA PHE A 220 8.49 4.94 -8.56
C PHE A 220 7.53 3.74 -8.65
N ASN A 221 7.57 3.05 -9.78
CA ASN A 221 6.69 1.91 -10.04
C ASN A 221 7.07 0.71 -9.15
N PHE A 222 6.06 -0.01 -8.63
CA PHE A 222 6.27 -1.24 -7.89
C PHE A 222 5.46 -2.44 -8.44
N HIS A 223 4.63 -2.24 -9.49
CA HIS A 223 4.01 -3.32 -10.25
C HIS A 223 3.97 -2.95 -11.73
N LEU A 224 4.75 -3.65 -12.56
CA LEU A 224 5.00 -3.30 -13.97
C LEU A 224 3.73 -3.18 -14.80
N TYR A 225 2.86 -4.18 -14.74
CA TYR A 225 1.72 -4.31 -15.65
C TYR A 225 0.48 -3.53 -15.21
N ALA A 226 0.18 -3.52 -13.92
CA ALA A 226 -0.93 -2.71 -13.39
C ALA A 226 -0.58 -1.23 -13.23
N GLY A 227 0.73 -0.90 -13.28
CA GLY A 227 1.20 0.47 -13.20
C GLY A 227 1.14 1.08 -11.79
N ASN A 228 1.01 0.25 -10.75
CA ASN A 228 1.05 0.72 -9.37
C ASN A 228 2.38 1.39 -9.08
N ALA A 229 2.33 2.57 -8.47
CA ALA A 229 3.52 3.36 -8.19
C ALA A 229 3.37 4.21 -6.93
N PHE A 230 4.49 4.49 -6.28
CA PHE A 230 4.60 5.63 -5.38
C PHE A 230 4.73 6.91 -6.20
N HIS A 231 4.12 7.98 -5.79
CA HIS A 231 4.32 9.32 -6.36
C HIS A 231 3.74 10.39 -5.43
N GLN A 232 4.21 11.62 -5.57
CA GLN A 232 3.53 12.74 -4.92
C GLN A 232 2.17 12.99 -5.59
N PHE A 233 1.15 13.19 -4.79
CA PHE A 233 -0.16 13.70 -5.24
C PHE A 233 -0.97 14.19 -4.04
N VAL A 234 -2.12 14.80 -4.31
CA VAL A 234 -3.05 15.31 -3.31
C VAL A 234 -3.47 14.22 -2.31
N MET A 235 -3.36 14.52 -1.01
CA MET A 235 -3.61 13.61 0.09
C MET A 235 -4.76 14.08 1.00
N PRO A 236 -6.00 13.63 0.77
CA PRO A 236 -7.16 14.04 1.57
C PRO A 236 -7.36 13.22 2.87
N GLY A 237 -6.45 12.30 3.22
CA GLY A 237 -6.50 11.53 4.47
C GLY A 237 -7.40 10.29 4.41
N ARG A 238 -7.42 9.61 3.28
CA ARG A 238 -8.19 8.37 3.06
C ARG A 238 -7.72 7.68 1.78
N PRO A 239 -8.07 6.40 1.56
CA PRO A 239 -7.86 5.74 0.28
C PRO A 239 -8.61 6.46 -0.84
N VAL A 240 -7.89 6.96 -1.86
CA VAL A 240 -8.47 7.77 -2.97
C VAL A 240 -7.79 7.57 -4.30
N SER A 241 -6.73 6.79 -4.38
CA SER A 241 -5.99 6.58 -5.62
C SER A 241 -6.63 5.52 -6.51
N HIS A 242 -6.04 5.32 -7.68
CA HIS A 242 -6.34 4.24 -8.60
C HIS A 242 -5.30 3.11 -8.43
N SER A 243 -5.10 2.65 -7.19
CA SER A 243 -4.11 1.65 -6.74
C SER A 243 -2.67 2.13 -6.53
N CYS A 244 -2.34 3.39 -6.85
CA CYS A 244 -1.05 3.97 -6.49
C CYS A 244 -0.97 4.35 -5.00
N VAL A 245 0.24 4.58 -4.52
CA VAL A 245 0.53 5.06 -3.17
C VAL A 245 0.90 6.54 -3.28
N ARG A 246 -0.06 7.42 -2.95
CA ARG A 246 0.17 8.86 -2.89
C ARG A 246 0.94 9.20 -1.64
N GLN A 247 1.84 10.18 -1.72
CA GLN A 247 2.68 10.62 -0.60
C GLN A 247 2.94 12.13 -0.65
N PHE A 248 3.42 12.68 0.46
CA PHE A 248 3.86 14.08 0.49
C PHE A 248 5.15 14.27 -0.32
N MET A 249 5.38 15.47 -0.83
CA MET A 249 6.53 15.80 -1.66
C MET A 249 7.88 15.40 -1.02
N PRO A 250 8.19 15.74 0.26
CA PRO A 250 9.46 15.37 0.87
C PRO A 250 9.68 13.86 1.01
N ASP A 251 8.58 13.10 1.15
CA ASP A 251 8.64 11.65 1.27
C ASP A 251 8.81 11.00 -0.10
N ALA A 252 8.16 11.58 -1.13
CA ALA A 252 8.30 11.15 -2.52
C ALA A 252 9.73 11.34 -3.02
N GLU A 253 10.32 12.50 -2.78
CA GLU A 253 11.68 12.82 -3.16
C GLU A 253 12.71 11.93 -2.44
N TRP A 254 12.52 11.71 -1.13
CA TRP A 254 13.37 10.84 -0.35
C TRP A 254 13.32 9.40 -0.84
N LEU A 255 12.11 8.82 -0.99
CA LEU A 255 11.93 7.45 -1.45
C LEU A 255 12.50 7.25 -2.86
N PHE A 256 12.30 8.21 -3.74
CA PHE A 256 12.84 8.19 -5.10
C PHE A 256 14.38 8.11 -5.12
N SER A 257 15.04 8.78 -4.18
CA SER A 257 16.50 8.77 -4.06
C SER A 257 17.00 7.51 -3.35
N TRP A 258 16.31 7.06 -2.31
CA TRP A 258 16.69 5.94 -1.47
C TRP A 258 16.42 4.57 -2.09
N GLY A 259 15.28 4.38 -2.75
CA GLY A 259 14.86 3.11 -3.31
C GLY A 259 15.71 2.66 -4.50
N GLU A 260 15.81 1.36 -4.69
CA GLU A 260 16.52 0.72 -5.80
C GLU A 260 15.51 0.06 -6.74
N GLY A 261 15.63 0.36 -8.03
CA GLY A 261 14.78 -0.22 -9.07
C GLY A 261 15.20 -1.64 -9.44
N ALA A 262 14.37 -2.29 -10.23
CA ALA A 262 14.61 -3.66 -10.71
C ALA A 262 15.91 -3.75 -11.54
N LYS A 263 16.61 -4.85 -11.36
CA LYS A 263 17.76 -5.23 -12.21
C LYS A 263 17.28 -5.50 -13.63
N ARG A 264 18.21 -5.43 -14.58
CA ARG A 264 17.96 -5.79 -15.97
C ARG A 264 18.74 -7.05 -16.34
N ASP A 265 18.14 -7.89 -17.18
CA ASP A 265 18.79 -9.05 -17.75
C ASP A 265 19.79 -8.63 -18.86
N ALA A 266 20.48 -9.60 -19.46
CA ALA A 266 21.44 -9.38 -20.56
C ALA A 266 20.80 -8.71 -21.80
N ASN A 267 19.48 -8.81 -21.97
CA ASN A 267 18.73 -8.22 -23.07
C ASN A 267 18.14 -6.85 -22.69
N GLY A 268 18.49 -6.28 -21.53
CA GLY A 268 18.00 -5.01 -21.03
C GLY A 268 16.56 -5.04 -20.48
N ARG A 269 15.92 -6.21 -20.37
CA ARG A 269 14.57 -6.36 -19.82
C ARG A 269 14.61 -6.31 -18.29
N MET A 270 13.65 -5.61 -17.68
CA MET A 270 13.52 -5.58 -16.23
C MET A 270 13.18 -6.97 -15.69
N MET A 271 13.93 -7.36 -14.66
CA MET A 271 13.69 -8.60 -13.91
C MET A 271 12.74 -8.30 -12.75
N PRO A 272 11.48 -8.79 -12.77
CA PRO A 272 10.53 -8.52 -11.70
C PRO A 272 11.06 -8.97 -10.34
N LEU A 273 10.63 -8.29 -9.27
CA LEU A 273 10.94 -8.62 -7.87
C LEU A 273 12.45 -8.56 -7.50
N THR A 274 13.28 -7.90 -8.31
CA THR A 274 14.73 -7.75 -8.03
C THR A 274 15.13 -6.38 -7.47
N GLY A 275 14.22 -5.41 -7.44
CA GLY A 275 14.41 -4.11 -6.78
C GLY A 275 14.12 -4.17 -5.28
N THR A 276 14.12 -3.02 -4.62
CA THR A 276 13.75 -2.93 -3.20
C THR A 276 12.39 -3.58 -2.96
N PRO A 277 12.28 -4.59 -2.07
CA PRO A 277 11.02 -5.24 -1.76
C PRO A 277 10.00 -4.26 -1.18
N VAL A 278 8.75 -4.40 -1.60
CA VAL A 278 7.59 -3.65 -1.09
C VAL A 278 6.55 -4.66 -0.66
N ILE A 279 6.12 -4.60 0.60
CA ILE A 279 5.12 -5.50 1.15
C ILE A 279 3.94 -4.68 1.65
N ILE A 280 2.76 -4.97 1.13
CA ILE A 280 1.50 -4.42 1.61
C ILE A 280 0.90 -5.45 2.56
N ILE A 281 0.80 -5.07 3.85
CA ILE A 281 0.54 -6.03 4.94
C ILE A 281 -0.93 -6.28 5.22
N ASP A 282 -1.82 -5.36 4.81
CA ASP A 282 -3.24 -5.40 5.19
C ASP A 282 -4.15 -4.76 4.13
N VAL A 283 -5.47 -4.80 4.37
CA VAL A 283 -6.51 -4.10 3.61
C VAL A 283 -7.12 -2.99 4.46
N PHE A 284 -7.61 -1.92 3.82
CA PHE A 284 -8.35 -0.87 4.51
C PHE A 284 -9.79 -1.34 4.84
N ASP A 285 -10.26 -1.04 6.05
CA ASP A 285 -11.66 -1.30 6.42
C ASP A 285 -12.57 -0.19 5.89
N PHE A 286 -13.18 -0.42 4.74
CA PHE A 286 -14.10 0.52 4.10
C PHE A 286 -15.49 0.60 4.77
N ASN A 287 -15.78 -0.19 5.82
CA ASN A 287 -16.98 -0.04 6.65
C ASN A 287 -16.84 1.08 7.67
N ARG A 288 -15.61 1.55 7.91
CA ARG A 288 -15.38 2.63 8.86
C ARG A 288 -16.05 3.92 8.41
N PRO A 289 -16.56 4.72 9.36
CA PRO A 289 -16.93 6.10 9.10
C PRO A 289 -15.67 6.88 8.68
N ARG A 290 -15.81 8.17 8.41
CA ARG A 290 -14.72 9.03 7.96
C ARG A 290 -13.45 8.90 8.81
N GLY A 291 -12.29 8.90 8.18
CA GLY A 291 -10.98 8.72 8.79
C GLY A 291 -10.50 7.28 8.79
N GLY A 292 -9.61 6.94 9.69
CA GLY A 292 -9.04 5.61 9.85
C GLY A 292 -8.56 5.37 11.27
N PRO A 293 -8.04 4.18 11.60
CA PRO A 293 -7.67 3.80 12.96
C PRO A 293 -6.56 4.69 13.54
N TRP A 294 -5.78 5.37 12.73
CA TRP A 294 -4.80 6.35 13.22
C TRP A 294 -5.41 7.50 14.04
N LEU A 295 -6.73 7.76 13.91
CA LEU A 295 -7.44 8.77 14.71
C LEU A 295 -7.76 8.29 16.14
N GLU A 296 -7.52 7.01 16.42
CA GLU A 296 -7.76 6.37 17.71
C GLU A 296 -6.48 6.19 18.53
N LEU A 297 -5.33 6.44 17.91
CA LEU A 297 -4.03 6.37 18.59
C LEU A 297 -3.96 7.41 19.72
N THR A 298 -3.45 6.99 20.86
CA THR A 298 -3.27 7.82 22.06
C THR A 298 -1.81 8.20 22.31
N SER A 299 -0.88 7.44 21.71
CA SER A 299 0.57 7.75 21.75
C SER A 299 1.33 7.11 20.60
N ASN A 300 2.62 7.49 20.46
CA ASN A 300 3.56 6.87 19.53
C ASN A 300 4.13 5.52 20.04
N ARG A 301 3.69 5.04 21.20
CA ARG A 301 4.15 3.77 21.78
C ARG A 301 3.27 2.59 21.42
N GLU A 302 2.20 2.82 20.70
CA GLU A 302 1.27 1.77 20.31
C GLU A 302 1.82 0.97 19.12
N ASN A 303 2.16 -0.29 19.35
CA ASN A 303 2.54 -1.25 18.30
C ASN A 303 1.29 -1.96 17.77
N VAL A 304 0.59 -1.32 16.84
CA VAL A 304 -0.73 -1.77 16.36
C VAL A 304 -0.67 -2.67 15.12
N LEU A 305 0.50 -2.83 14.51
CA LEU A 305 0.65 -3.57 13.26
C LEU A 305 1.23 -4.96 13.50
N LYS A 306 0.57 -5.97 12.93
CA LYS A 306 1.12 -7.33 12.83
C LYS A 306 2.00 -7.41 11.59
N LEU A 307 3.31 -7.49 11.78
CA LEU A 307 4.28 -7.63 10.69
C LEU A 307 4.50 -9.11 10.33
N PRO A 308 4.85 -9.41 9.07
CA PRO A 308 5.19 -10.77 8.65
C PRO A 308 6.43 -11.32 9.41
N GLU A 309 6.38 -12.56 9.88
CA GLU A 309 7.55 -13.22 10.47
C GLU A 309 8.66 -13.49 9.44
N HIS A 310 8.27 -13.70 8.19
CA HIS A 310 9.16 -13.94 7.06
C HIS A 310 8.80 -12.99 5.91
N PRO A 311 9.35 -11.77 5.88
CA PRO A 311 8.95 -10.76 4.90
C PRO A 311 9.15 -11.20 3.44
N MET A 312 10.24 -11.90 3.14
CA MET A 312 10.48 -12.40 1.77
C MET A 312 9.67 -13.64 1.43
N GLY A 313 9.07 -14.31 2.42
CA GLY A 313 8.11 -15.41 2.25
C GLY A 313 6.68 -14.96 1.98
N VAL A 314 6.39 -13.65 2.08
CA VAL A 314 5.08 -13.12 1.72
C VAL A 314 4.81 -13.40 0.24
N GLU A 315 3.63 -13.94 -0.06
CA GLU A 315 3.22 -14.27 -1.41
C GLU A 315 3.20 -13.01 -2.30
N GLU A 316 3.62 -13.16 -3.55
CA GLU A 316 3.45 -12.09 -4.54
C GLU A 316 1.99 -11.68 -4.63
N ALA A 317 1.74 -10.38 -4.75
CA ALA A 317 0.39 -9.85 -4.77
C ALA A 317 -0.47 -10.41 -5.91
N TRP A 318 -1.72 -10.65 -5.62
CA TRP A 318 -2.74 -11.02 -6.61
C TRP A 318 -3.34 -9.76 -7.23
N ILE A 319 -3.22 -9.61 -8.53
CA ILE A 319 -3.76 -8.45 -9.25
C ILE A 319 -4.79 -8.91 -10.28
N PRO A 320 -6.07 -8.55 -10.12
CA PRO A 320 -7.10 -8.88 -11.11
C PRO A 320 -6.77 -8.31 -12.49
N LEU A 321 -7.04 -9.09 -13.55
CA LEU A 321 -6.80 -8.64 -14.92
C LEU A 321 -7.56 -7.34 -15.25
N SER A 322 -8.71 -7.13 -14.64
CA SER A 322 -9.50 -5.89 -14.77
C SER A 322 -8.73 -4.63 -14.32
N GLN A 323 -7.77 -4.78 -13.39
CA GLN A 323 -6.94 -3.70 -12.87
C GLN A 323 -5.72 -3.37 -13.75
N VAL A 324 -5.42 -4.21 -14.73
CA VAL A 324 -4.34 -3.98 -15.69
C VAL A 324 -4.88 -3.20 -16.88
N PRO A 325 -4.21 -2.10 -17.31
CA PRO A 325 -4.56 -1.38 -18.53
C PRO A 325 -4.62 -2.29 -19.76
N ALA A 326 -5.57 -2.06 -20.65
CA ALA A 326 -5.85 -2.95 -21.78
C ALA A 326 -4.63 -3.18 -22.69
N ASP A 327 -3.85 -2.13 -22.92
CA ASP A 327 -2.62 -2.13 -23.71
C ASP A 327 -1.48 -2.94 -23.07
N ALA A 328 -1.44 -3.02 -21.74
CA ALA A 328 -0.42 -3.78 -21.01
C ALA A 328 -0.75 -5.29 -20.90
N ARG A 329 -1.99 -5.71 -21.19
CA ARG A 329 -2.45 -7.10 -20.97
C ARG A 329 -1.76 -8.12 -21.87
N GLY A 330 -1.30 -7.70 -23.06
CA GLY A 330 -0.61 -8.60 -24.02
C GLY A 330 0.78 -9.02 -23.55
N GLY A 331 1.43 -8.23 -22.70
CA GLY A 331 2.79 -8.50 -22.20
C GLY A 331 2.85 -9.19 -20.84
N ILE A 332 1.72 -9.58 -20.24
CA ILE A 332 1.69 -10.16 -18.90
C ILE A 332 2.24 -11.60 -18.93
N PRO A 333 3.31 -11.92 -18.18
CA PRO A 333 3.71 -13.30 -17.96
C PRO A 333 2.68 -13.97 -17.03
N ASN A 334 2.48 -15.28 -17.19
CA ASN A 334 1.55 -16.05 -16.35
C ASN A 334 0.15 -15.40 -16.24
N ARG A 335 -0.46 -15.13 -17.40
CA ARG A 335 -1.77 -14.46 -17.48
C ARG A 335 -2.85 -15.16 -16.66
N GLN A 336 -2.77 -16.49 -16.48
CA GLN A 336 -3.73 -17.26 -15.70
C GLN A 336 -3.83 -16.76 -14.26
N ARG A 337 -2.71 -16.36 -13.63
CA ARG A 337 -2.71 -15.77 -12.28
C ARG A 337 -3.59 -14.52 -12.18
N TYR A 338 -3.56 -13.66 -13.21
CA TYR A 338 -4.38 -12.43 -13.26
C TYR A 338 -5.87 -12.70 -13.51
N LEU A 339 -6.19 -13.78 -14.24
CA LEU A 339 -7.58 -14.19 -14.50
C LEU A 339 -8.28 -14.68 -13.25
N VAL A 340 -7.60 -15.47 -12.41
CA VAL A 340 -8.19 -16.03 -11.18
C VAL A 340 -7.98 -15.12 -9.95
N ALA A 341 -7.27 -14.00 -10.11
CA ALA A 341 -6.89 -13.15 -8.99
C ALA A 341 -8.09 -12.56 -8.24
N GLU A 342 -9.13 -12.13 -8.96
CA GLU A 342 -10.31 -11.55 -8.31
C GLU A 342 -11.04 -12.58 -7.44
N ASP A 343 -11.23 -13.79 -7.92
CA ASP A 343 -11.86 -14.88 -7.16
C ASP A 343 -11.01 -15.26 -5.94
N THR A 344 -9.70 -15.34 -6.11
CA THR A 344 -8.76 -15.60 -5.01
C THR A 344 -8.84 -14.52 -3.93
N LEU A 345 -8.86 -13.24 -4.31
CA LEU A 345 -8.97 -12.12 -3.37
C LEU A 345 -10.32 -12.09 -2.66
N ARG A 346 -11.42 -12.45 -3.34
CA ARG A 346 -12.75 -12.59 -2.74
C ARG A 346 -12.79 -13.75 -1.75
N ALA A 347 -12.27 -14.91 -2.11
CA ALA A 347 -12.19 -16.08 -1.22
C ALA A 347 -11.38 -15.79 0.05
N ARG A 348 -10.40 -14.90 -0.01
CA ARG A 348 -9.59 -14.43 1.12
C ARG A 348 -10.22 -13.27 1.89
N GLY A 349 -11.40 -12.81 1.53
CA GLY A 349 -12.07 -11.66 2.15
C GLY A 349 -11.37 -10.30 1.90
N GLN A 350 -10.43 -10.23 0.95
CA GLN A 350 -9.71 -9.01 0.60
C GLN A 350 -10.51 -8.10 -0.35
N ILE A 351 -11.54 -8.63 -0.98
CA ILE A 351 -12.57 -7.90 -1.71
C ILE A 351 -13.91 -8.27 -1.08
N ARG A 352 -14.66 -7.29 -0.62
CA ARG A 352 -16.00 -7.51 -0.03
C ARG A 352 -16.98 -8.05 -1.07
N PRO A 353 -17.98 -8.89 -0.68
CA PRO A 353 -18.89 -9.55 -1.63
C PRO A 353 -19.60 -8.60 -2.61
N ASN A 354 -20.05 -7.44 -2.10
CA ASN A 354 -20.85 -6.48 -2.89
C ASN A 354 -20.00 -5.44 -3.64
N VAL A 355 -18.69 -5.58 -3.65
CA VAL A 355 -17.80 -4.62 -4.31
C VAL A 355 -17.49 -5.08 -5.72
N HIS A 356 -17.85 -4.28 -6.70
CA HIS A 356 -17.44 -4.47 -8.09
C HIS A 356 -16.19 -3.64 -8.37
N LEU A 357 -15.09 -4.30 -8.73
CA LEU A 357 -13.86 -3.61 -9.09
C LEU A 357 -14.07 -2.79 -10.36
N SER A 358 -13.53 -1.58 -10.38
CA SER A 358 -13.54 -0.74 -11.57
C SER A 358 -12.41 -1.14 -12.50
N ALA A 359 -12.69 -1.40 -13.76
CA ALA A 359 -11.66 -1.66 -14.76
C ALA A 359 -10.70 -0.46 -14.90
N SER A 360 -9.47 -0.74 -15.34
CA SER A 360 -8.54 0.33 -15.71
C SER A 360 -9.08 1.10 -16.92
N ILE A 361 -9.18 2.43 -16.80
CA ILE A 361 -9.79 3.31 -17.81
C ILE A 361 -8.73 4.31 -18.29
N ASP A 362 -8.59 4.42 -19.61
CA ASP A 362 -7.88 5.52 -20.26
C ASP A 362 -8.83 6.74 -20.32
N TYR A 363 -8.63 7.67 -19.39
CA TYR A 363 -9.45 8.88 -19.29
C TYR A 363 -9.27 9.80 -20.50
N ASN A 364 -8.11 9.81 -21.16
CA ASN A 364 -7.88 10.61 -22.35
C ASN A 364 -8.72 10.11 -23.54
N LYS A 365 -8.74 8.78 -23.74
CA LYS A 365 -9.62 8.17 -24.76
C LYS A 365 -11.09 8.43 -24.45
N LEU A 366 -11.49 8.31 -23.20
CA LEU A 366 -12.85 8.57 -22.76
C LEU A 366 -13.25 10.03 -22.99
N HIS A 367 -12.38 10.97 -22.65
CA HIS A 367 -12.61 12.39 -22.87
C HIS A 367 -12.73 12.72 -24.36
N LYS A 368 -11.79 12.29 -25.19
CA LYS A 368 -11.81 12.46 -26.65
C LYS A 368 -13.07 11.87 -27.29
N ALA A 369 -13.50 10.68 -26.84
CA ALA A 369 -14.74 10.06 -27.32
C ALA A 369 -15.99 10.89 -26.96
N LYS A 370 -16.05 11.43 -25.74
CA LYS A 370 -17.15 12.31 -25.31
C LYS A 370 -17.20 13.61 -26.11
N GLU A 371 -16.07 14.26 -26.33
CA GLU A 371 -16.00 15.50 -27.13
C GLU A 371 -16.38 15.24 -28.61
N ALA A 372 -15.90 14.14 -29.18
CA ALA A 372 -16.31 13.74 -30.53
C ALA A 372 -17.81 13.45 -30.63
N ALA A 373 -18.39 12.76 -29.64
CA ALA A 373 -19.84 12.51 -29.59
C ALA A 373 -20.65 13.83 -29.48
N LYS A 374 -20.19 14.75 -28.63
CA LYS A 374 -20.79 16.09 -28.47
C LYS A 374 -20.73 16.91 -29.75
N ALA A 375 -19.58 16.92 -30.44
CA ALA A 375 -19.41 17.59 -31.72
C ALA A 375 -20.33 17.00 -32.80
N ARG A 376 -20.45 15.66 -32.88
CA ARG A 376 -21.39 14.99 -33.81
C ARG A 376 -22.84 15.35 -33.50
N ALA A 377 -23.24 15.38 -32.23
CA ALA A 377 -24.58 15.79 -31.84
C ALA A 377 -24.88 17.24 -32.18
N ALA A 378 -23.92 18.16 -31.99
CA ALA A 378 -24.05 19.55 -32.38
C ALA A 378 -24.19 19.72 -33.90
N ALA A 379 -23.36 19.03 -34.68
CA ALA A 379 -23.44 19.02 -36.14
C ALA A 379 -24.79 18.49 -36.66
N SER A 380 -25.30 17.41 -36.04
CA SER A 380 -26.62 16.84 -36.39
C SER A 380 -27.76 17.82 -36.10
N ARG A 381 -27.69 18.54 -34.95
CA ARG A 381 -28.69 19.58 -34.60
C ARG A 381 -28.66 20.76 -35.56
N ALA A 382 -27.47 21.25 -35.92
CA ALA A 382 -27.31 22.33 -36.89
C ALA A 382 -27.88 21.94 -38.26
N LYS A 383 -27.64 20.71 -38.70
CA LYS A 383 -28.20 20.16 -39.96
C LYS A 383 -29.72 20.02 -39.90
N ALA A 384 -30.29 19.63 -38.78
CA ALA A 384 -31.75 19.51 -38.58
C ALA A 384 -32.43 20.87 -38.51
N GLN A 385 -31.72 21.94 -38.09
CA GLN A 385 -32.23 23.32 -38.01
C GLN A 385 -32.05 24.11 -39.29
N GLY A 386 -31.57 23.52 -40.40
CA GLY A 386 -31.47 24.14 -41.71
C GLY A 386 -30.46 25.30 -41.82
N VAL A 387 -29.52 25.34 -40.86
CA VAL A 387 -28.42 26.33 -40.93
C VAL A 387 -27.40 25.82 -41.96
N THR A 388 -27.66 26.13 -43.24
CA THR A 388 -26.66 26.01 -44.31
C THR A 388 -25.61 27.08 -44.04
N GLU A 389 -24.33 26.74 -44.06
CA GLU A 389 -23.23 27.69 -44.09
C GLU A 389 -23.45 28.65 -45.29
N GLN A 390 -23.83 29.88 -45.00
CA GLN A 390 -23.73 30.92 -45.98
C GLN A 390 -22.23 31.16 -46.21
N HIS A 391 -21.78 30.84 -47.44
CA HIS A 391 -20.48 31.31 -47.93
C HIS A 391 -20.45 32.82 -47.81
N VAL A 392 -19.65 33.35 -46.90
CA VAL A 392 -19.28 34.75 -46.88
C VAL A 392 -18.43 35.01 -48.14
N VAL A 393 -19.09 35.45 -49.19
CA VAL A 393 -18.40 35.99 -50.37
C VAL A 393 -17.81 37.32 -49.93
N VAL A 394 -16.50 37.37 -49.73
CA VAL A 394 -15.74 38.60 -49.51
C VAL A 394 -15.75 39.35 -50.88
N PRO A 395 -16.26 40.59 -50.95
CA PRO A 395 -16.17 41.36 -52.16
C PRO A 395 -14.71 41.71 -52.48
N VAL A 396 -14.22 41.27 -53.62
CA VAL A 396 -12.92 41.72 -54.17
C VAL A 396 -13.09 43.16 -54.62
N GLU A 397 -12.59 44.11 -53.85
CA GLU A 397 -12.42 45.50 -54.32
C GLU A 397 -11.43 45.54 -55.49
N LYS A 398 -11.94 45.92 -56.68
CA LYS A 398 -11.12 46.27 -57.84
C LYS A 398 -10.40 47.58 -57.52
N SER A 399 -9.09 47.52 -57.30
CA SER A 399 -8.25 48.70 -57.36
C SER A 399 -8.23 49.21 -58.81
N GLY A 400 -8.94 50.30 -59.07
CA GLY A 400 -8.81 51.06 -60.30
C GLY A 400 -7.58 51.97 -60.21
N ASN A 401 -6.70 51.81 -61.19
CA ASN A 401 -5.67 52.80 -61.52
C ASN A 401 -6.30 54.12 -61.94
N ASN A 402 -5.80 55.19 -61.34
CA ASN A 402 -5.31 56.35 -62.05
C ASN A 402 -4.40 57.21 -61.16
#